data_c619884dc56d4aee0769664332d27bf3
#
_entry.id   c619884dc56d4aee0769664332d27bf3
#
_cell.length_a   1.000
_cell.length_b   1.000
_cell.length_c   1.000
_cell.angle_alpha   90.00
_cell.angle_beta   90.00
_cell.angle_gamma   90.00
#
_symmetry.space_group_name_H-M   'P 1'
#
loop_
_entity.id
_entity.type
_entity.pdbx_description
1 polymer ?
#
loop_
_entity_poly.entity_id
_entity_poly.type
_entity_poly.pdbx_seq_one_letter_code
_entity_poly.pdbx_strand_id
1 'polypeptide(L)'
;MTIKYIERVDMDIQKYDACIDSSKQGVLFAYSWYLDIVCDDWNCLVLDDYVAVMPIPWKEKYFIKYVYPPLWLLQLGIFSKKDDAYELEFISELESQFKFIELRLNASNYNEKLIPKCRDNQFQVLDLNISHQIISKKFNRNRKRELKKASQYFLSEKWNDDPKNLILLFKNNVGKRLNNIQDKDYENLQRLMDSSIAKGVGELLSIYDKEDRLVASGFFLFHKGKVTELVCSTDFSNRDNGANTFLI
;
A
#
# COMPACT_ATOMS: atom_id res chain seq x y z
N MET A 1 27.18 -7.44 15.78
CA MET A 1 26.01 -6.88 15.09
C MET A 1 26.50 -6.27 13.79
N THR A 2 26.17 -6.87 12.65
CA THR A 2 26.67 -6.45 11.34
C THR A 2 25.51 -6.31 10.37
N ILE A 3 25.34 -5.11 9.82
CA ILE A 3 24.37 -4.85 8.76
C ILE A 3 25.08 -5.04 7.43
N LYS A 4 24.48 -5.80 6.52
CA LYS A 4 25.00 -6.07 5.17
C LYS A 4 23.99 -5.59 4.14
N TYR A 5 24.48 -4.96 3.09
CA TYR A 5 23.70 -4.70 1.87
C TYR A 5 23.74 -5.95 1.00
N ILE A 6 22.57 -6.52 0.71
CA ILE A 6 22.43 -7.75 -0.07
C ILE A 6 21.57 -7.43 -1.31
N GLU A 7 22.09 -7.78 -2.47
CA GLU A 7 21.34 -7.65 -3.71
C GLU A 7 20.21 -8.67 -3.77
N ARG A 8 19.11 -8.32 -4.47
CA ARG A 8 17.94 -9.19 -4.57
C ARG A 8 18.27 -10.59 -5.07
N VAL A 9 19.22 -10.71 -5.99
CA VAL A 9 19.66 -11.99 -6.59
C VAL A 9 20.38 -12.93 -5.60
N ASP A 10 21.06 -12.35 -4.60
CA ASP A 10 21.84 -13.10 -3.60
C ASP A 10 21.08 -13.32 -2.29
N MET A 11 19.82 -12.85 -2.23
CA MET A 11 19.02 -12.84 -1.01
C MET A 11 18.41 -14.23 -0.74
N ASP A 12 18.53 -14.71 0.48
CA ASP A 12 17.74 -15.85 0.97
C ASP A 12 16.29 -15.38 1.22
N ILE A 13 15.44 -15.59 0.21
CA ILE A 13 14.06 -15.12 0.21
C ILE A 13 13.23 -15.80 1.30
N GLN A 14 13.51 -17.04 1.63
CA GLN A 14 12.79 -17.76 2.69
C GLN A 14 13.07 -17.12 4.05
N LYS A 15 14.33 -16.81 4.34
CA LYS A 15 14.70 -16.12 5.59
C LYS A 15 14.18 -14.69 5.63
N TYR A 16 14.20 -13.98 4.48
CA TYR A 16 13.68 -12.63 4.35
C TYR A 16 12.18 -12.60 4.65
N ASP A 17 11.36 -13.38 3.93
CA ASP A 17 9.91 -13.42 4.12
C ASP A 17 9.54 -13.92 5.53
N ALA A 18 10.29 -14.89 6.09
CA ALA A 18 10.11 -15.31 7.48
C ALA A 18 10.41 -14.20 8.50
N CYS A 19 11.36 -13.30 8.21
CA CYS A 19 11.61 -12.12 9.03
C CYS A 19 10.42 -11.16 8.98
N ILE A 20 9.89 -10.86 7.79
CA ILE A 20 8.69 -10.02 7.62
C ILE A 20 7.50 -10.62 8.36
N ASP A 21 7.28 -11.93 8.19
CA ASP A 21 6.15 -12.63 8.80
C ASP A 21 6.20 -12.64 10.33
N SER A 22 7.37 -12.87 10.92
CA SER A 22 7.55 -12.90 12.38
C SER A 22 7.60 -11.51 13.02
N SER A 23 7.78 -10.44 12.22
CA SER A 23 7.87 -9.08 12.71
C SER A 23 6.49 -8.54 13.12
N LYS A 24 6.42 -7.84 14.26
CA LYS A 24 5.22 -7.10 14.70
C LYS A 24 4.87 -5.96 13.74
N GLN A 25 5.90 -5.37 13.11
CA GLN A 25 5.77 -4.31 12.11
C GLN A 25 5.41 -4.85 10.72
N GLY A 26 5.36 -6.18 10.56
CA GLY A 26 5.15 -6.83 9.26
C GLY A 26 3.92 -6.29 8.52
N VAL A 27 4.15 -5.84 7.30
CA VAL A 27 3.12 -5.32 6.40
C VAL A 27 3.16 -6.09 5.09
N LEU A 28 2.03 -6.22 4.42
CA LEU A 28 1.94 -6.96 3.17
C LEU A 28 2.87 -6.40 2.08
N PHE A 29 3.08 -5.10 2.09
CA PHE A 29 3.94 -4.39 1.13
C PHE A 29 5.41 -4.80 1.18
N ALA A 30 5.86 -5.40 2.27
CA ALA A 30 7.26 -5.77 2.48
C ALA A 30 7.60 -7.20 2.05
N TYR A 31 6.64 -8.04 1.71
CA TYR A 31 6.94 -9.37 1.22
C TYR A 31 7.62 -9.33 -0.15
N SER A 32 8.54 -10.27 -0.36
CA SER A 32 9.34 -10.35 -1.58
C SER A 32 8.49 -10.35 -2.86
N TRP A 33 7.43 -11.16 -2.90
CA TRP A 33 6.54 -11.25 -4.05
C TRP A 33 5.85 -9.92 -4.38
N TYR A 34 5.54 -9.10 -3.36
CA TYR A 34 4.92 -7.79 -3.55
C TYR A 34 5.93 -6.81 -4.16
N LEU A 35 7.13 -6.78 -3.59
CA LEU A 35 8.22 -5.91 -4.06
C LEU A 35 8.66 -6.28 -5.48
N ASP A 36 8.72 -7.58 -5.82
CA ASP A 36 9.04 -8.07 -7.17
C ASP A 36 8.03 -7.63 -8.24
N ILE A 37 6.82 -7.24 -7.83
CA ILE A 37 5.79 -6.72 -8.75
C ILE A 37 5.88 -5.20 -8.87
N VAL A 38 6.04 -4.48 -7.76
CA VAL A 38 5.87 -3.02 -7.74
C VAL A 38 7.16 -2.23 -7.89
N CYS A 39 8.32 -2.83 -7.61
CA CYS A 39 9.61 -2.19 -7.77
C CYS A 39 10.19 -2.42 -9.17
N ASP A 40 10.96 -1.45 -9.67
CA ASP A 40 11.81 -1.71 -10.84
C ASP A 40 12.98 -2.63 -10.42
N ASP A 41 13.63 -2.28 -9.31
CA ASP A 41 14.64 -3.06 -8.62
C ASP A 41 14.52 -2.82 -7.11
N TRP A 42 14.94 -3.81 -6.32
CA TRP A 42 15.05 -3.65 -4.89
C TRP A 42 16.12 -4.57 -4.30
N ASN A 43 16.79 -4.10 -3.27
CA ASN A 43 17.79 -4.81 -2.50
C ASN A 43 17.42 -4.73 -1.01
N CYS A 44 18.27 -5.22 -0.13
CA CYS A 44 17.94 -5.25 1.29
C CYS A 44 19.16 -4.96 2.16
N LEU A 45 18.99 -4.17 3.21
CA LEU A 45 19.89 -4.20 4.35
C LEU A 45 19.43 -5.32 5.29
N VAL A 46 20.38 -6.17 5.68
CA VAL A 46 20.13 -7.36 6.50
C VAL A 46 21.04 -7.33 7.72
N LEU A 47 20.45 -7.42 8.90
CA LEU A 47 21.17 -7.53 10.16
C LEU A 47 21.45 -8.99 10.48
N ASP A 48 22.74 -9.32 10.65
CA ASP A 48 23.26 -10.66 10.97
C ASP A 48 22.64 -11.73 10.03
N ASP A 49 22.02 -12.79 10.55
CA ASP A 49 21.30 -13.79 9.76
C ASP A 49 19.79 -13.52 9.73
N TYR A 50 19.36 -12.44 9.08
CA TYR A 50 17.96 -12.01 8.94
C TYR A 50 17.22 -11.82 10.30
N VAL A 51 17.94 -11.30 11.29
CA VAL A 51 17.36 -10.89 12.58
C VAL A 51 16.46 -9.67 12.37
N ALA A 52 16.91 -8.73 11.53
CA ALA A 52 16.12 -7.62 11.02
C ALA A 52 16.47 -7.35 9.55
N VAL A 53 15.52 -6.81 8.81
CA VAL A 53 15.66 -6.51 7.39
C VAL A 53 15.04 -5.15 7.05
N MET A 54 15.61 -4.46 6.05
CA MET A 54 15.07 -3.23 5.49
C MET A 54 15.11 -3.32 3.96
N PRO A 55 13.98 -3.57 3.30
CA PRO A 55 13.92 -3.57 1.84
C PRO A 55 14.11 -2.16 1.29
N ILE A 56 14.86 -2.05 0.20
CA ILE A 56 15.30 -0.80 -0.40
C ILE A 56 14.92 -0.82 -1.89
N PRO A 57 13.76 -0.29 -2.27
CA PRO A 57 13.43 0.00 -3.66
C PRO A 57 14.37 1.07 -4.21
N TRP A 58 15.00 0.80 -5.36
CA TRP A 58 15.91 1.75 -5.96
C TRP A 58 15.74 1.85 -7.47
N LYS A 59 16.21 2.95 -8.02
CA LYS A 59 16.31 3.21 -9.46
C LYS A 59 17.66 3.83 -9.77
N GLU A 60 18.02 3.77 -11.04
CA GLU A 60 19.19 4.47 -11.55
C GLU A 60 18.79 5.51 -12.60
N LYS A 61 19.35 6.71 -12.48
CA LYS A 61 19.22 7.76 -13.48
C LYS A 61 20.56 8.49 -13.62
N TYR A 62 21.03 8.61 -14.84
CA TYR A 62 22.35 9.22 -15.13
C TYR A 62 23.49 8.61 -14.32
N PHE A 63 23.54 7.28 -14.21
CA PHE A 63 24.51 6.49 -13.42
C PHE A 63 24.47 6.78 -11.90
N ILE A 64 23.43 7.40 -11.40
CA ILE A 64 23.23 7.65 -9.97
C ILE A 64 22.08 6.77 -9.48
N LYS A 65 22.39 5.84 -8.56
CA LYS A 65 21.39 5.06 -7.85
C LYS A 65 20.72 5.92 -6.77
N TYR A 66 19.39 5.80 -6.64
CA TYR A 66 18.62 6.50 -5.62
C TYR A 66 17.46 5.63 -5.12
N VAL A 67 17.12 5.81 -3.86
CA VAL A 67 15.97 5.14 -3.23
C VAL A 67 14.72 5.98 -3.50
N TYR A 68 13.64 5.30 -3.87
CA TYR A 68 12.37 5.94 -4.22
C TYR A 68 11.18 5.17 -3.65
N PRO A 69 10.03 5.81 -3.37
CA PRO A 69 8.80 5.13 -3.01
C PRO A 69 8.06 4.65 -4.28
N PRO A 70 8.01 3.34 -4.56
CA PRO A 70 7.24 2.82 -5.70
C PRO A 70 5.76 3.19 -5.64
N LEU A 71 5.11 3.30 -6.80
CA LEU A 71 3.66 3.33 -6.88
C LEU A 71 3.08 2.02 -6.31
N TRP A 72 1.87 2.11 -5.75
CA TRP A 72 1.15 0.99 -5.13
C TRP A 72 1.84 0.41 -3.87
N LEU A 73 2.81 1.14 -3.32
CA LEU A 73 3.47 0.82 -2.07
C LEU A 73 3.27 1.97 -1.08
N LEU A 74 2.53 1.72 0.01
CA LEU A 74 2.14 2.78 0.94
C LEU A 74 3.22 3.07 1.98
N GLN A 75 3.90 2.04 2.48
CA GLN A 75 4.92 2.15 3.50
C GLN A 75 5.86 0.95 3.49
N LEU A 76 7.09 1.20 3.88
CA LEU A 76 8.11 0.19 4.17
C LEU A 76 8.75 0.48 5.53
N GLY A 77 9.98 0.07 5.71
CA GLY A 77 10.79 0.35 6.88
C GLY A 77 11.66 -0.81 7.28
N ILE A 78 11.97 -0.86 8.57
CA ILE A 78 12.77 -1.89 9.20
C ILE A 78 11.82 -2.89 9.86
N PHE A 79 12.05 -4.15 9.57
CA PHE A 79 11.26 -5.27 10.10
C PHE A 79 12.19 -6.16 10.93
N SER A 80 11.81 -6.41 12.18
CA SER A 80 12.65 -7.18 13.11
C SER A 80 11.85 -8.29 13.80
N LYS A 81 12.52 -9.42 13.98
CA LYS A 81 12.02 -10.53 14.82
C LYS A 81 12.02 -10.17 16.31
N LYS A 82 12.79 -9.16 16.70
CA LYS A 82 12.95 -8.68 18.08
C LYS A 82 12.36 -7.28 18.21
N ASP A 83 12.00 -6.89 19.43
CA ASP A 83 11.54 -5.53 19.75
C ASP A 83 12.70 -4.54 19.99
N ASP A 84 13.80 -4.71 19.28
CA ASP A 84 14.96 -3.83 19.39
C ASP A 84 14.82 -2.67 18.40
N ALA A 85 15.33 -1.51 18.76
CA ALA A 85 15.34 -0.30 17.94
C ALA A 85 16.63 -0.27 17.09
N TYR A 86 16.51 -0.52 15.80
CA TYR A 86 17.63 -0.54 14.86
C TYR A 86 17.58 0.62 13.86
N GLU A 87 16.65 1.58 14.04
CA GLU A 87 16.36 2.61 13.03
C GLU A 87 17.59 3.42 12.68
N LEU A 88 18.37 3.81 13.67
CA LEU A 88 19.53 4.69 13.44
C LEU A 88 20.64 3.98 12.69
N GLU A 89 20.91 2.73 13.04
CA GLU A 89 21.93 1.92 12.40
C GLU A 89 21.58 1.63 10.94
N PHE A 90 20.32 1.24 10.67
CA PHE A 90 19.86 0.96 9.31
C PHE A 90 19.83 2.23 8.45
N ILE A 91 19.37 3.36 8.98
CA ILE A 91 19.36 4.63 8.24
C ILE A 91 20.79 5.11 7.97
N SER A 92 21.70 4.98 8.95
CA SER A 92 23.11 5.34 8.76
C SER A 92 23.75 4.49 7.66
N GLU A 93 23.49 3.18 7.64
CA GLU A 93 23.98 2.31 6.60
C GLU A 93 23.38 2.64 5.22
N LEU A 94 22.08 2.93 5.18
CA LEU A 94 21.39 3.36 3.95
C LEU A 94 22.01 4.65 3.39
N GLU A 95 22.27 5.65 4.24
CA GLU A 95 22.92 6.92 3.87
C GLU A 95 24.35 6.73 3.37
N SER A 96 25.04 5.67 3.78
CA SER A 96 26.36 5.34 3.24
C SER A 96 26.34 4.80 1.82
N GLN A 97 25.23 4.15 1.43
CA GLN A 97 25.06 3.49 0.13
C GLN A 97 24.42 4.41 -0.92
N PHE A 98 23.53 5.32 -0.50
CA PHE A 98 22.74 6.14 -1.43
C PHE A 98 22.80 7.62 -1.09
N LYS A 99 23.07 8.42 -2.12
CA LYS A 99 23.11 9.92 -1.99
C LYS A 99 21.72 10.54 -1.94
N PHE A 100 20.73 9.93 -2.59
CA PHE A 100 19.37 10.42 -2.64
C PHE A 100 18.42 9.32 -2.15
N ILE A 101 17.66 9.65 -1.10
CA ILE A 101 16.80 8.71 -0.42
C ILE A 101 15.43 9.37 -0.21
N GLU A 102 14.39 8.77 -0.77
CA GLU A 102 13.01 9.03 -0.41
C GLU A 102 12.36 7.71 -0.01
N LEU A 103 11.97 7.58 1.26
CA LEU A 103 11.40 6.37 1.83
C LEU A 103 10.22 6.71 2.72
N ARG A 104 9.18 5.89 2.67
CA ARG A 104 8.01 6.00 3.55
C ARG A 104 8.12 4.97 4.66
N LEU A 105 8.61 5.36 5.81
CA LEU A 105 8.72 4.49 6.99
C LEU A 105 7.34 4.22 7.59
N ASN A 106 7.14 3.00 8.08
CA ASN A 106 5.95 2.66 8.84
C ASN A 106 5.97 3.31 10.24
N ALA A 107 4.81 3.45 10.87
CA ALA A 107 4.68 4.14 12.14
C ALA A 107 5.49 3.50 13.28
N SER A 108 5.80 2.20 13.19
CA SER A 108 6.58 1.49 14.22
C SER A 108 8.08 1.80 14.15
N ASN A 109 8.55 2.42 13.06
CA ASN A 109 9.94 2.89 12.93
C ASN A 109 10.08 4.36 13.33
N TYR A 110 9.17 4.88 14.15
CA TYR A 110 9.30 6.24 14.69
C TYR A 110 10.51 6.34 15.62
N ASN A 111 11.39 7.32 15.34
CA ASN A 111 12.53 7.64 16.18
C ASN A 111 12.75 9.16 16.17
N GLU A 112 12.76 9.76 17.37
CA GLU A 112 12.88 11.22 17.54
C GLU A 112 14.14 11.80 16.88
N LYS A 113 15.23 11.03 16.85
CA LYS A 113 16.49 11.46 16.23
C LYS A 113 16.42 11.54 14.70
N LEU A 114 15.41 10.91 14.08
CA LEU A 114 15.18 11.01 12.64
C LEU A 114 14.27 12.15 12.24
N ILE A 115 13.52 12.77 13.17
CA ILE A 115 12.57 13.86 12.90
C ILE A 115 13.16 14.98 12.05
N PRO A 116 14.40 15.48 12.29
CA PRO A 116 14.98 16.56 11.49
C PRO A 116 15.13 16.23 10.00
N LYS A 117 15.13 14.94 9.64
CA LYS A 117 15.29 14.43 8.26
C LYS A 117 13.96 13.95 7.66
N CYS A 118 12.88 13.93 8.43
CA CYS A 118 11.61 13.34 8.04
C CYS A 118 10.52 14.39 7.84
N ARG A 119 9.51 14.02 7.05
CA ARG A 119 8.21 14.70 6.99
C ARG A 119 7.16 13.80 7.57
N ASP A 120 6.30 14.33 8.42
CA ASP A 120 5.18 13.57 8.98
C ASP A 120 4.11 13.33 7.91
N ASN A 121 3.75 12.06 7.75
CA ASN A 121 2.58 11.64 7.00
C ASN A 121 1.52 11.09 7.95
N GLN A 122 0.27 11.40 7.70
CA GLN A 122 -0.85 10.90 8.51
C GLN A 122 -1.57 9.77 7.76
N PHE A 123 -1.76 8.63 8.46
CA PHE A 123 -2.65 7.57 8.02
C PHE A 123 -3.95 7.65 8.82
N GLN A 124 -5.08 7.50 8.13
CA GLN A 124 -6.36 7.34 8.79
C GLN A 124 -6.57 5.86 9.11
N VAL A 125 -6.85 5.56 10.37
CA VAL A 125 -7.10 4.20 10.85
C VAL A 125 -8.50 4.17 11.47
N LEU A 126 -9.29 3.16 11.10
CA LEU A 126 -10.58 2.87 11.68
C LEU A 126 -10.53 1.53 12.40
N ASP A 127 -10.93 1.51 13.68
CA ASP A 127 -11.10 0.27 14.41
C ASP A 127 -12.36 -0.46 13.91
N LEU A 128 -12.15 -1.64 13.30
CA LEU A 128 -13.22 -2.49 12.78
C LEU A 128 -13.63 -3.60 13.76
N ASN A 129 -13.02 -3.69 14.96
CA ASN A 129 -13.42 -4.65 15.98
C ASN A 129 -14.70 -4.26 16.73
N ILE A 130 -15.26 -3.10 16.39
CA ILE A 130 -16.54 -2.60 16.95
C ILE A 130 -17.65 -2.76 15.90
N SER A 131 -18.90 -2.94 16.38
CA SER A 131 -20.02 -3.15 15.46
C SER A 131 -20.25 -1.97 14.52
N HIS A 132 -20.66 -2.25 13.29
CA HIS A 132 -21.03 -1.23 12.30
C HIS A 132 -22.05 -0.20 12.85
N GLN A 133 -22.98 -0.62 13.73
CA GLN A 133 -23.93 0.29 14.36
C GLN A 133 -23.23 1.36 15.22
N ILE A 134 -22.12 1.02 15.90
CA ILE A 134 -21.34 1.98 16.69
C ILE A 134 -20.55 2.90 15.76
N ILE A 135 -19.95 2.36 14.69
CA ILE A 135 -19.21 3.13 13.69
C ILE A 135 -20.13 4.13 13.02
N SER A 136 -21.30 3.69 12.53
CA SER A 136 -22.24 4.52 11.78
C SER A 136 -22.85 5.67 12.61
N LYS A 137 -23.01 5.48 13.93
CA LYS A 137 -23.40 6.57 14.83
C LYS A 137 -22.41 7.73 14.83
N LYS A 138 -21.10 7.42 14.70
CA LYS A 138 -20.01 8.41 14.66
C LYS A 138 -19.85 9.10 13.31
N PHE A 139 -20.56 8.67 12.27
CA PHE A 139 -20.50 9.33 10.97
C PHE A 139 -20.91 10.78 11.08
N ASN A 140 -20.15 11.66 10.47
CA ASN A 140 -20.50 13.08 10.39
C ASN A 140 -21.76 13.30 9.53
N ARG A 141 -22.32 14.51 9.61
CA ARG A 141 -23.54 14.88 8.88
C ARG A 141 -23.41 14.68 7.36
N ASN A 142 -22.25 14.98 6.81
CA ASN A 142 -22.02 14.84 5.37
C ASN A 142 -22.07 13.37 4.94
N ARG A 143 -21.36 12.46 5.65
CA ARG A 143 -21.36 11.03 5.34
C ARG A 143 -22.78 10.43 5.45
N LYS A 144 -23.53 10.78 6.49
CA LYS A 144 -24.93 10.34 6.64
C LYS A 144 -25.80 10.80 5.49
N ARG A 145 -25.60 12.05 5.02
CA ARG A 145 -26.32 12.60 3.87
C ARG A 145 -25.98 11.85 2.57
N GLU A 146 -24.69 11.60 2.33
CA GLU A 146 -24.25 10.87 1.14
C GLU A 146 -24.75 9.41 1.13
N LEU A 147 -24.75 8.71 2.27
CA LEU A 147 -25.33 7.37 2.37
C LEU A 147 -26.85 7.36 2.11
N LYS A 148 -27.59 8.35 2.66
CA LYS A 148 -29.01 8.50 2.36
C LYS A 148 -29.24 8.77 0.87
N LYS A 149 -28.36 9.52 0.23
CA LYS A 149 -28.39 9.78 -1.20
C LYS A 149 -28.13 8.51 -1.99
N ALA A 150 -27.06 7.76 -1.64
CA ALA A 150 -26.73 6.49 -2.28
C ALA A 150 -27.90 5.50 -2.28
N SER A 151 -28.67 5.42 -1.19
CA SER A 151 -29.84 4.54 -1.11
C SER A 151 -30.96 4.87 -2.13
N GLN A 152 -30.97 6.08 -2.70
CA GLN A 152 -31.96 6.52 -3.70
C GLN A 152 -31.53 6.16 -5.14
N TYR A 153 -30.25 5.81 -5.33
CA TYR A 153 -29.69 5.51 -6.64
C TYR A 153 -29.69 4.02 -6.98
N PHE A 154 -30.23 3.15 -6.10
CA PHE A 154 -30.30 1.70 -6.30
C PHE A 154 -28.95 1.10 -6.66
N LEU A 155 -27.91 1.51 -5.92
CA LEU A 155 -26.56 1.01 -6.11
C LEU A 155 -26.48 -0.46 -5.70
N SER A 156 -25.74 -1.25 -6.47
CA SER A 156 -25.48 -2.67 -6.21
C SER A 156 -23.99 -2.95 -6.05
N GLU A 157 -23.66 -3.90 -5.18
CA GLU A 157 -22.30 -4.36 -4.91
C GLU A 157 -21.97 -5.58 -5.78
N LYS A 158 -20.76 -5.61 -6.30
CA LYS A 158 -20.19 -6.79 -6.96
C LYS A 158 -18.80 -7.05 -6.40
N TRP A 159 -18.68 -8.10 -5.61
CA TRP A 159 -17.42 -8.57 -5.07
C TRP A 159 -16.65 -9.39 -6.09
N ASN A 160 -15.32 -9.33 -6.02
CA ASN A 160 -14.40 -10.04 -6.92
C ASN A 160 -14.69 -9.78 -8.41
N ASP A 161 -15.01 -8.55 -8.74
CA ASP A 161 -15.13 -8.10 -10.12
C ASP A 161 -13.76 -8.14 -10.83
N ASP A 162 -13.74 -7.97 -12.17
CA ASP A 162 -12.49 -7.97 -12.94
C ASP A 162 -11.60 -6.76 -12.54
N PRO A 163 -10.36 -6.96 -12.11
CA PRO A 163 -9.40 -5.88 -11.82
C PRO A 163 -9.26 -4.86 -12.93
N LYS A 164 -9.43 -5.25 -14.19
CA LYS A 164 -9.39 -4.35 -15.35
C LYS A 164 -10.44 -3.24 -15.27
N ASN A 165 -11.60 -3.53 -14.68
CA ASN A 165 -12.67 -2.55 -14.53
C ASN A 165 -12.24 -1.41 -13.59
N LEU A 166 -11.63 -1.73 -12.45
CA LEU A 166 -11.07 -0.73 -11.55
C LEU A 166 -9.95 0.07 -12.21
N ILE A 167 -9.02 -0.61 -12.91
CA ILE A 167 -7.90 0.06 -13.60
C ILE A 167 -8.43 1.04 -14.65
N LEU A 168 -9.41 0.64 -15.45
CA LEU A 168 -10.01 1.50 -16.47
C LEU A 168 -10.72 2.69 -15.84
N LEU A 169 -11.49 2.45 -14.77
CA LEU A 169 -12.16 3.51 -14.00
C LEU A 169 -11.13 4.48 -13.41
N PHE A 170 -10.06 3.97 -12.81
CA PHE A 170 -8.98 4.80 -12.25
C PHE A 170 -8.27 5.60 -13.36
N LYS A 171 -7.86 4.96 -14.45
CA LYS A 171 -7.17 5.59 -15.59
C LYS A 171 -8.00 6.74 -16.17
N ASN A 172 -9.31 6.55 -16.30
CA ASN A 172 -10.22 7.53 -16.88
C ASN A 172 -10.58 8.70 -15.95
N ASN A 173 -10.40 8.55 -14.67
CA ASN A 173 -10.80 9.55 -13.66
C ASN A 173 -9.59 10.10 -12.89
N VAL A 174 -9.13 9.40 -11.87
CA VAL A 174 -8.00 9.83 -11.03
C VAL A 174 -6.71 9.90 -11.83
N GLY A 175 -6.44 8.89 -12.65
CA GLY A 175 -5.22 8.77 -13.45
C GLY A 175 -4.97 9.94 -14.39
N LYS A 176 -6.04 10.52 -14.97
CA LYS A 176 -5.93 11.72 -15.81
C LYS A 176 -5.35 12.96 -15.11
N ARG A 177 -5.35 12.98 -13.79
CA ARG A 177 -4.82 14.08 -12.97
C ARG A 177 -3.40 13.84 -12.49
N LEU A 178 -2.86 12.64 -12.73
CA LEU A 178 -1.55 12.21 -12.28
C LEU A 178 -0.59 12.15 -13.49
N ASN A 179 0.34 13.08 -13.54
CA ASN A 179 1.24 13.23 -14.69
C ASN A 179 2.40 12.22 -14.72
N ASN A 180 2.55 11.40 -13.69
CA ASN A 180 3.71 10.53 -13.47
C ASN A 180 3.39 9.03 -13.50
N ILE A 181 2.17 8.63 -13.86
CA ILE A 181 1.79 7.23 -14.01
C ILE A 181 1.97 6.82 -15.47
N GLN A 182 2.72 5.76 -15.71
CA GLN A 182 2.97 5.15 -17.01
C GLN A 182 2.11 3.89 -17.21
N ASP A 183 2.02 3.37 -18.42
CA ASP A 183 1.27 2.14 -18.70
C ASP A 183 1.82 0.94 -17.93
N LYS A 184 3.14 0.83 -17.76
CA LYS A 184 3.80 -0.19 -16.90
C LYS A 184 3.27 -0.17 -15.47
N ASP A 185 2.94 1.00 -14.92
CA ASP A 185 2.44 1.10 -13.54
C ASP A 185 1.03 0.51 -13.41
N TYR A 186 0.19 0.65 -14.45
CA TYR A 186 -1.12 0.00 -14.51
C TYR A 186 -1.01 -1.52 -14.70
N GLU A 187 -0.04 -1.99 -15.49
CA GLU A 187 0.27 -3.42 -15.64
C GLU A 187 0.73 -4.02 -14.31
N ASN A 188 1.60 -3.32 -13.58
CA ASN A 188 2.03 -3.72 -12.24
C ASN A 188 0.85 -3.75 -11.26
N LEU A 189 -0.06 -2.76 -11.32
CA LEU A 189 -1.27 -2.76 -10.48
C LEU A 189 -2.14 -3.98 -10.78
N GLN A 190 -2.35 -4.32 -12.05
CA GLN A 190 -3.12 -5.51 -12.41
C GLN A 190 -2.47 -6.78 -11.88
N ARG A 191 -1.17 -6.97 -12.15
CA ARG A 191 -0.41 -8.13 -11.65
C ARG A 191 -0.46 -8.24 -10.12
N LEU A 192 -0.41 -7.10 -9.43
CA LEU A 192 -0.51 -7.04 -7.98
C LEU A 192 -1.88 -7.47 -7.49
N MET A 193 -2.96 -6.98 -8.09
CA MET A 193 -4.33 -7.38 -7.75
C MET A 193 -4.55 -8.87 -8.02
N ASP A 194 -4.18 -9.37 -9.21
CA ASP A 194 -4.31 -10.78 -9.57
C ASP A 194 -3.53 -11.67 -8.60
N SER A 195 -2.28 -11.30 -8.26
CA SER A 195 -1.45 -12.06 -7.32
C SER A 195 -2.01 -12.03 -5.89
N SER A 196 -2.56 -10.90 -5.46
CA SER A 196 -3.15 -10.75 -4.12
C SER A 196 -4.43 -11.57 -3.99
N ILE A 197 -5.28 -11.59 -5.01
CA ILE A 197 -6.50 -12.41 -5.08
C ILE A 197 -6.11 -13.91 -5.05
N ALA A 198 -5.16 -14.33 -5.89
CA ALA A 198 -4.70 -15.71 -5.95
C ALA A 198 -4.11 -16.20 -4.61
N LYS A 199 -3.51 -15.31 -3.82
CA LYS A 199 -2.99 -15.59 -2.48
C LYS A 199 -4.05 -15.51 -1.37
N GLY A 200 -5.28 -15.11 -1.68
CA GLY A 200 -6.35 -14.92 -0.68
C GLY A 200 -6.12 -13.73 0.27
N VAL A 201 -5.34 -12.74 -0.16
CA VAL A 201 -5.02 -11.53 0.63
C VAL A 201 -5.53 -10.24 -0.04
N GLY A 202 -6.27 -10.35 -1.13
CA GLY A 202 -6.83 -9.23 -1.87
C GLY A 202 -8.27 -9.46 -2.27
N GLU A 203 -9.10 -8.43 -2.13
CA GLU A 203 -10.50 -8.43 -2.58
C GLU A 203 -10.82 -7.13 -3.33
N LEU A 204 -11.65 -7.24 -4.35
CA LEU A 204 -12.12 -6.11 -5.13
C LEU A 204 -13.63 -5.95 -4.95
N LEU A 205 -14.04 -4.75 -4.60
CA LEU A 205 -15.45 -4.36 -4.53
C LEU A 205 -15.75 -3.31 -5.62
N SER A 206 -16.72 -3.59 -6.45
CA SER A 206 -17.25 -2.68 -7.47
C SER A 206 -18.69 -2.30 -7.15
N ILE A 207 -19.04 -1.04 -7.40
CA ILE A 207 -20.39 -0.49 -7.20
C ILE A 207 -20.96 -0.10 -8.56
N TYR A 208 -22.12 -0.63 -8.86
CA TYR A 208 -22.86 -0.40 -10.09
C TYR A 208 -24.14 0.37 -9.83
N ASP A 209 -24.53 1.21 -10.78
CA ASP A 209 -25.85 1.88 -10.73
C ASP A 209 -26.95 1.00 -11.37
N LYS A 210 -28.17 1.50 -11.37
CA LYS A 210 -29.35 0.80 -11.91
C LYS A 210 -29.30 0.55 -13.42
N GLU A 211 -28.40 1.24 -14.16
CA GLU A 211 -28.15 1.02 -15.58
C GLU A 211 -26.92 0.10 -15.82
N ASP A 212 -26.46 -0.62 -14.79
CA ASP A 212 -25.29 -1.51 -14.81
C ASP A 212 -23.98 -0.80 -15.22
N ARG A 213 -23.85 0.49 -14.88
CA ARG A 213 -22.61 1.25 -15.09
C ARG A 213 -21.77 1.22 -13.83
N LEU A 214 -20.48 0.95 -13.99
CA LEU A 214 -19.51 1.01 -12.89
C LEU A 214 -19.32 2.45 -12.42
N VAL A 215 -19.72 2.76 -11.19
CA VAL A 215 -19.67 4.12 -10.63
C VAL A 215 -18.65 4.31 -9.53
N ALA A 216 -18.22 3.23 -8.87
CA ALA A 216 -17.10 3.23 -7.93
C ALA A 216 -16.47 1.84 -7.86
N SER A 217 -15.19 1.76 -7.57
CA SER A 217 -14.52 0.48 -7.29
C SER A 217 -13.31 0.70 -6.40
N GLY A 218 -13.00 -0.28 -5.56
CA GLY A 218 -11.86 -0.26 -4.64
C GLY A 218 -11.25 -1.64 -4.48
N PHE A 219 -9.92 -1.66 -4.30
CA PHE A 219 -9.17 -2.87 -4.02
C PHE A 219 -8.60 -2.83 -2.62
N PHE A 220 -8.87 -3.88 -1.86
CA PHE A 220 -8.54 -4.00 -0.45
C PHE A 220 -7.57 -5.15 -0.22
N LEU A 221 -6.56 -4.90 0.60
CA LEU A 221 -5.56 -5.88 1.02
C LEU A 221 -5.78 -6.26 2.48
N PHE A 222 -5.73 -7.56 2.76
CA PHE A 222 -5.95 -8.14 4.09
C PHE A 222 -4.65 -8.75 4.61
N HIS A 223 -4.20 -8.32 5.78
CA HIS A 223 -3.00 -8.87 6.39
C HIS A 223 -3.01 -8.71 7.91
N LYS A 224 -2.81 -9.80 8.66
CA LYS A 224 -2.69 -9.81 10.13
C LYS A 224 -3.79 -9.01 10.84
N GLY A 225 -5.06 -9.25 10.45
CA GLY A 225 -6.21 -8.57 11.04
C GLY A 225 -6.37 -7.10 10.66
N LYS A 226 -5.64 -6.63 9.65
CA LYS A 226 -5.75 -5.28 9.10
C LYS A 226 -6.28 -5.34 7.67
N VAL A 227 -7.11 -4.36 7.33
CA VAL A 227 -7.56 -4.11 5.95
C VAL A 227 -6.96 -2.79 5.49
N THR A 228 -6.40 -2.77 4.30
CA THR A 228 -5.83 -1.57 3.68
C THR A 228 -6.50 -1.34 2.34
N GLU A 229 -7.12 -0.18 2.15
CA GLU A 229 -7.52 0.28 0.83
C GLU A 229 -6.26 0.67 0.05
N LEU A 230 -5.91 -0.12 -0.97
CA LEU A 230 -4.72 0.14 -1.78
C LEU A 230 -5.00 1.21 -2.84
N VAL A 231 -6.11 1.06 -3.53
CA VAL A 231 -6.53 1.95 -4.61
C VAL A 231 -8.04 1.95 -4.72
N CYS A 232 -8.62 3.13 -4.91
CA CYS A 232 -10.02 3.27 -5.28
C CYS A 232 -10.20 4.32 -6.35
N SER A 233 -11.31 4.25 -7.05
CA SER A 233 -11.74 5.27 -8.01
C SER A 233 -13.25 5.35 -8.10
N THR A 234 -13.73 6.53 -8.46
CA THR A 234 -15.14 6.80 -8.76
C THR A 234 -15.28 7.45 -10.12
N ASP A 235 -16.42 7.24 -10.76
CA ASP A 235 -16.75 7.97 -11.97
C ASP A 235 -16.97 9.45 -11.66
N PHE A 236 -16.10 10.30 -12.20
CA PHE A 236 -16.15 11.75 -11.97
C PHE A 236 -17.32 12.44 -12.67
N SER A 237 -17.89 11.83 -13.70
CA SER A 237 -19.07 12.34 -14.39
C SER A 237 -20.36 12.10 -13.58
N ASN A 238 -20.32 11.17 -12.60
CA ASN A 238 -21.48 10.71 -11.85
C ASN A 238 -21.27 10.75 -10.33
N ARG A 239 -20.63 11.79 -9.84
CA ARG A 239 -20.29 11.93 -8.39
C ARG A 239 -21.47 12.15 -7.45
N ASP A 240 -22.60 12.54 -8.03
CA ASP A 240 -23.77 12.91 -7.24
C ASP A 240 -24.58 11.74 -6.69
N ASN A 241 -24.16 10.50 -6.95
CA ASN A 241 -24.86 9.29 -6.51
C ASN A 241 -24.45 8.77 -5.12
N GLY A 242 -23.41 9.34 -4.49
CA GLY A 242 -22.89 8.88 -3.18
C GLY A 242 -22.12 7.55 -3.24
N ALA A 243 -21.78 7.03 -4.43
CA ALA A 243 -21.15 5.73 -4.60
C ALA A 243 -19.80 5.59 -3.86
N ASN A 244 -19.00 6.66 -3.81
CA ASN A 244 -17.73 6.64 -3.05
C ASN A 244 -17.94 6.41 -1.55
N THR A 245 -18.98 7.02 -0.98
CA THR A 245 -19.32 6.84 0.43
C THR A 245 -19.96 5.47 0.69
N PHE A 246 -20.62 4.92 -0.30
CA PHE A 246 -21.23 3.59 -0.24
C PHE A 246 -20.16 2.48 -0.35
N LEU A 247 -19.11 2.70 -1.13
CA LEU A 247 -17.97 1.78 -1.29
C LEU A 247 -17.18 1.58 0.03
N ILE A 248 -17.04 2.61 0.86
CA ILE A 248 -16.24 2.67 2.09
C ILE A 248 -17.16 2.76 3.30
#